data_9b2b7bc10ef13b21b3f153fccd2ed0cf
#
_entry.id   9b2b7bc10ef13b21b3f153fccd2ed0cf
#
_cell.length_a   1.000
_cell.length_b   1.000
_cell.length_c   1.000
_cell.angle_alpha   90.00
_cell.angle_beta   90.00
_cell.angle_gamma   90.00
#
_symmetry.space_group_name_H-M   'P 1'
#
loop_
_entity.id
_entity.type
_entity.pdbx_description
1 polymer ?
#
loop_
_entity_poly.entity_id
_entity_poly.type
_entity_poly.pdbx_seq_one_letter_code
_entity_poly.pdbx_strand_id
1 'polypeptide(L)'
;MALLAAGILVFNYGVSDNIGYSNLEKKYEKTYAYCVRLLDRIEQTEGYYQGIPIALVGVIGYDEFPTTDITGKVTDGMIGLSGDYLIYKGADYQAFMQNYLGATLNFLDPDTVGEIYMTQEYIDMDTFPGPNATKVVDGILYVKTENCGRD
;
A
#
# COMPACT_ATOMS: atom_id res chain seq x y z
N MET A 1 -22.58 6.86 41.38
CA MET A 1 -21.38 6.10 40.95
C MET A 1 -21.54 5.47 39.57
N ALA A 2 -22.59 4.68 39.28
CA ALA A 2 -22.76 4.03 37.99
C ALA A 2 -22.85 5.01 36.79
N LEU A 3 -23.60 6.10 36.91
CA LEU A 3 -23.71 7.12 35.85
C LEU A 3 -22.38 7.83 35.55
N LEU A 4 -21.55 8.06 36.53
CA LEU A 4 -20.24 8.68 36.35
C LEU A 4 -19.29 7.71 35.62
N ALA A 5 -19.31 6.43 36.00
CA ALA A 5 -18.52 5.39 35.31
C ALA A 5 -18.98 5.21 33.86
N ALA A 6 -20.28 5.20 33.61
CA ALA A 6 -20.82 5.13 32.25
C ALA A 6 -20.40 6.36 31.42
N GLY A 7 -20.45 7.56 31.98
CA GLY A 7 -19.99 8.77 31.30
C GLY A 7 -18.52 8.72 30.91
N ILE A 8 -17.65 8.23 31.79
CA ILE A 8 -16.21 8.08 31.50
C ILE A 8 -15.98 7.04 30.39
N LEU A 9 -16.72 5.93 30.42
CA LEU A 9 -16.60 4.91 29.36
C LEU A 9 -17.01 5.47 28.00
N VAL A 10 -18.16 6.14 27.90
CA VAL A 10 -18.66 6.73 26.65
C VAL A 10 -17.67 7.77 26.13
N PHE A 11 -17.12 8.61 27.00
CA PHE A 11 -16.12 9.60 26.61
C PHE A 11 -14.85 8.93 26.05
N ASN A 12 -14.33 7.89 26.71
CA ASN A 12 -13.15 7.17 26.25
C ASN A 12 -13.38 6.48 24.91
N TYR A 13 -14.55 5.86 24.71
CA TYR A 13 -14.91 5.30 23.41
C TYR A 13 -14.95 6.36 22.31
N GLY A 14 -15.59 7.50 22.57
CA GLY A 14 -15.66 8.60 21.61
C GLY A 14 -14.28 9.17 21.23
N VAL A 15 -13.36 9.26 22.21
CA VAL A 15 -11.97 9.67 21.92
C VAL A 15 -11.24 8.62 21.11
N SER A 16 -11.37 7.34 21.45
CA SER A 16 -10.72 6.25 20.73
C SER A 16 -11.21 6.12 19.29
N ASP A 17 -12.52 6.24 19.09
CA ASP A 17 -13.13 6.22 17.75
C ASP A 17 -12.63 7.39 16.89
N ASN A 18 -12.58 8.60 17.44
CA ASN A 18 -12.07 9.76 16.71
C ASN A 18 -10.60 9.61 16.30
N ILE A 19 -9.75 9.03 17.17
CA ILE A 19 -8.36 8.72 16.85
C ILE A 19 -8.31 7.68 15.74
N GLY A 20 -9.13 6.62 15.84
CA GLY A 20 -9.23 5.59 14.82
C GLY A 20 -9.61 6.14 13.45
N TYR A 21 -10.67 6.94 13.38
CA TYR A 21 -11.09 7.59 12.13
C TYR A 21 -10.03 8.52 11.55
N SER A 22 -9.38 9.35 12.38
CA SER A 22 -8.30 10.23 11.92
C SER A 22 -7.12 9.44 11.35
N ASN A 23 -6.77 8.32 11.94
CA ASN A 23 -5.68 7.48 11.44
C ASN A 23 -6.07 6.76 10.15
N LEU A 24 -7.32 6.30 10.01
CA LEU A 24 -7.84 5.74 8.76
C LEU A 24 -7.82 6.77 7.63
N GLU A 25 -8.25 8.00 7.89
CA GLU A 25 -8.20 9.10 6.92
C GLU A 25 -6.77 9.36 6.44
N LYS A 26 -5.82 9.49 7.36
CA LYS A 26 -4.41 9.68 7.02
C LYS A 26 -3.86 8.50 6.22
N LYS A 27 -4.22 7.27 6.58
CA LYS A 27 -3.82 6.07 5.83
C LYS A 27 -4.36 6.11 4.42
N TYR A 28 -5.62 6.48 4.25
CA TYR A 28 -6.25 6.64 2.95
C TYR A 28 -5.53 7.72 2.11
N GLU A 29 -5.30 8.91 2.67
CA GLU A 29 -4.62 10.00 1.97
C GLU A 29 -3.21 9.62 1.52
N LYS A 30 -2.45 8.96 2.36
CA LYS A 30 -1.10 8.47 2.03
C LYS A 30 -1.16 7.40 0.94
N THR A 31 -2.10 6.45 1.05
CA THR A 31 -2.31 5.41 0.04
C THR A 31 -2.65 6.05 -1.30
N TYR A 32 -3.57 7.01 -1.31
CA TYR A 32 -3.96 7.73 -2.51
C TYR A 32 -2.77 8.46 -3.16
N ALA A 33 -2.03 9.23 -2.37
CA ALA A 33 -0.86 9.97 -2.86
C ALA A 33 0.23 9.03 -3.39
N TYR A 34 0.46 7.90 -2.73
CA TYR A 34 1.41 6.88 -3.18
C TYR A 34 0.96 6.27 -4.51
N CYS A 35 -0.30 5.84 -4.58
CA CYS A 35 -0.86 5.18 -5.76
C CYS A 35 -0.92 6.11 -6.97
N VAL A 36 -1.23 7.39 -6.80
CA VAL A 36 -1.16 8.39 -7.89
C VAL A 36 0.24 8.48 -8.48
N ARG A 37 1.26 8.57 -7.63
CA ARG A 37 2.66 8.64 -8.06
C ARG A 37 3.12 7.34 -8.73
N LEU A 38 2.67 6.20 -8.22
CA LEU A 38 3.00 4.89 -8.79
C LEU A 38 2.34 4.71 -10.15
N LEU A 39 1.07 5.10 -10.29
CA LEU A 39 0.34 5.06 -11.56
C LEU A 39 1.02 5.92 -12.62
N ASP A 40 1.35 7.16 -12.28
CA ASP A 40 2.09 8.07 -13.16
C ASP A 40 3.43 7.45 -13.62
N ARG A 41 4.17 6.81 -12.71
CA ARG A 41 5.42 6.11 -13.04
C ARG A 41 5.19 4.92 -13.98
N ILE A 42 4.15 4.13 -13.74
CA ILE A 42 3.77 3.00 -14.59
C ILE A 42 3.47 3.48 -16.01
N GLU A 43 2.64 4.51 -16.14
CA GLU A 43 2.22 5.06 -17.44
C GLU A 43 3.36 5.73 -18.22
N GLN A 44 4.36 6.28 -17.53
CA GLN A 44 5.55 6.89 -18.13
C GLN A 44 6.66 5.89 -18.43
N THR A 45 6.52 4.63 -18.07
CA THR A 45 7.55 3.62 -18.32
C THR A 45 7.69 3.36 -19.81
N GLU A 46 8.93 3.38 -20.32
CA GLU A 46 9.21 3.06 -21.72
C GLU A 46 8.69 1.67 -22.09
N GLY A 47 7.90 1.60 -23.16
CA GLY A 47 7.27 0.36 -23.60
C GLY A 47 5.93 0.05 -22.94
N TYR A 48 5.42 0.91 -22.06
CA TYR A 48 4.08 0.76 -21.49
C TYR A 48 3.00 0.88 -22.57
N TYR A 49 1.97 0.05 -22.47
CA TYR A 49 0.72 0.18 -23.21
C TYR A 49 -0.45 -0.27 -22.34
N GLN A 50 -1.65 0.24 -22.61
CA GLN A 50 -2.85 -0.10 -21.86
C GLN A 50 -3.14 -1.60 -21.92
N GLY A 51 -3.28 -2.24 -20.76
CA GLY A 51 -3.53 -3.68 -20.65
C GLY A 51 -2.27 -4.54 -20.59
N ILE A 52 -1.06 -3.95 -20.61
CA ILE A 52 0.17 -4.68 -20.39
C ILE A 52 0.08 -5.49 -19.08
N PRO A 53 0.50 -6.76 -19.05
CA PRO A 53 0.62 -7.50 -17.79
C PRO A 53 1.60 -6.82 -16.83
N ILE A 54 1.20 -6.65 -15.57
CA ILE A 54 2.01 -5.97 -14.55
C ILE A 54 2.38 -6.97 -13.46
N ALA A 55 3.66 -7.18 -13.29
CA ALA A 55 4.22 -7.92 -12.17
C ALA A 55 4.58 -6.93 -11.05
N LEU A 56 3.65 -6.73 -10.13
CA LEU A 56 3.90 -6.01 -8.90
C LEU A 56 4.02 -7.03 -7.79
N VAL A 57 5.19 -7.10 -7.21
CA VAL A 57 5.50 -8.08 -6.21
C VAL A 57 5.86 -7.38 -4.92
N GLY A 58 5.26 -7.82 -3.82
CA GLY A 58 5.39 -7.19 -2.52
C GLY A 58 4.17 -6.38 -2.11
N VAL A 59 4.37 -5.48 -1.19
CA VAL A 59 3.35 -4.60 -0.63
C VAL A 59 3.46 -3.20 -1.22
N ILE A 60 2.36 -2.48 -1.30
CA ILE A 60 2.38 -1.06 -1.65
C ILE A 60 2.59 -0.24 -0.39
N GLY A 61 3.73 0.45 -0.36
CA GLY A 61 4.05 1.44 0.66
C GLY A 61 4.29 0.82 2.02
N TYR A 62 5.56 0.65 2.37
CA TYR A 62 5.97 0.48 3.75
C TYR A 62 5.79 1.82 4.44
N ASP A 63 4.93 1.90 5.42
CA ASP A 63 4.68 3.15 6.12
C ASP A 63 4.63 2.94 7.63
N GLU A 64 5.67 3.40 8.29
CA GLU A 64 5.57 3.65 9.71
C GLU A 64 4.63 4.83 9.92
N PHE A 65 3.41 4.55 10.37
CA PHE A 65 2.54 5.62 10.80
C PHE A 65 3.23 6.40 11.91
N PRO A 66 3.28 7.74 11.83
CA PRO A 66 3.70 8.56 12.93
C PRO A 66 2.63 8.48 14.03
N THR A 67 2.60 7.35 14.72
CA THR A 67 1.78 7.17 15.89
C THR A 67 2.61 7.60 17.08
N THR A 68 2.07 8.52 17.88
CA THR A 68 2.59 8.66 19.25
C THR A 68 2.31 7.35 19.97
N ASP A 69 3.13 6.98 20.95
CA ASP A 69 2.93 5.77 21.76
C ASP A 69 1.51 5.62 22.32
N ILE A 70 0.83 6.75 22.55
CA ILE A 70 -0.54 6.79 23.04
C ILE A 70 -1.53 6.45 21.91
N THR A 71 -1.37 7.05 20.74
CA THR A 71 -2.29 6.82 19.61
C THR A 71 -2.11 5.43 19.00
N GLY A 72 -0.88 4.91 18.96
CA GLY A 72 -0.60 3.54 18.55
C GLY A 72 -1.29 2.51 19.43
N LYS A 73 -1.22 2.68 20.75
CA LYS A 73 -1.89 1.77 21.70
C LYS A 73 -3.41 1.81 21.62
N VAL A 74 -3.99 2.96 21.30
CA VAL A 74 -5.46 3.10 21.16
C VAL A 74 -5.95 2.44 19.88
N THR A 75 -5.16 2.46 18.82
CA THR A 75 -5.54 1.92 17.51
C THR A 75 -5.03 0.49 17.27
N ASP A 76 -4.22 -0.03 18.20
CA ASP A 76 -3.76 -1.42 18.14
C ASP A 76 -4.95 -2.38 18.20
N GLY A 77 -5.06 -3.24 17.19
CA GLY A 77 -6.18 -4.14 17.01
C GLY A 77 -7.43 -3.57 16.35
N MET A 78 -7.47 -2.29 15.99
CA MET A 78 -8.57 -1.76 15.16
C MET A 78 -8.45 -2.27 13.73
N ILE A 79 -9.59 -2.71 13.16
CA ILE A 79 -9.65 -3.23 11.80
C ILE A 79 -9.22 -2.13 10.82
N GLY A 80 -8.26 -2.46 9.95
CA GLY A 80 -7.75 -1.54 8.91
C GLY A 80 -6.64 -0.59 9.38
N LEU A 81 -6.33 -0.55 10.68
CA LEU A 81 -5.24 0.27 11.25
C LEU A 81 -4.02 -0.56 11.67
N SER A 82 -4.20 -1.88 11.78
CA SER A 82 -3.09 -2.79 12.03
C SER A 82 -2.28 -3.02 10.75
N GLY A 83 -0.97 -2.97 10.88
CA GLY A 83 -0.01 -3.27 9.81
C GLY A 83 0.70 -2.03 9.26
N ASP A 84 1.94 -2.27 8.88
CA ASP A 84 2.89 -1.25 8.46
C ASP A 84 2.76 -0.90 6.96
N TYR A 85 1.79 -1.51 6.28
CA TYR A 85 1.61 -1.37 4.83
C TYR A 85 0.37 -0.55 4.48
N LEU A 86 0.47 0.23 3.41
CA LEU A 86 -0.68 0.95 2.87
C LEU A 86 -1.67 -0.01 2.24
N ILE A 87 -1.18 -0.93 1.41
CA ILE A 87 -1.96 -2.01 0.81
C ILE A 87 -1.14 -3.30 0.85
N TYR A 88 -1.73 -4.36 1.38
CA TYR A 88 -1.02 -5.62 1.66
C TYR A 88 -1.12 -6.65 0.53
N LYS A 89 -2.23 -6.72 -0.21
CA LYS A 89 -2.49 -7.81 -1.18
C LYS A 89 -2.73 -7.31 -2.61
N GLY A 90 -2.31 -8.13 -3.58
CA GLY A 90 -2.42 -7.82 -5.01
C GLY A 90 -3.83 -7.45 -5.48
N ALA A 91 -4.88 -8.19 -5.05
CA ALA A 91 -6.26 -7.87 -5.40
C ALA A 91 -6.71 -6.51 -4.86
N ASP A 92 -6.16 -6.10 -3.71
CA ASP A 92 -6.51 -4.83 -3.08
C ASP A 92 -5.89 -3.64 -3.85
N TYR A 93 -4.72 -3.82 -4.50
CA TYR A 93 -4.11 -2.78 -5.35
C TYR A 93 -4.99 -2.47 -6.55
N GLN A 94 -5.44 -3.52 -7.23
CA GLN A 94 -6.29 -3.36 -8.41
C GLN A 94 -7.61 -2.69 -8.02
N ALA A 95 -8.24 -3.15 -6.93
CA ALA A 95 -9.46 -2.56 -6.42
C ALA A 95 -9.29 -1.09 -6.04
N PHE A 96 -8.19 -0.75 -5.36
CA PHE A 96 -7.90 0.63 -4.98
C PHE A 96 -7.66 1.51 -6.21
N MET A 97 -6.78 1.09 -7.13
CA MET A 97 -6.48 1.83 -8.36
C MET A 97 -7.73 2.04 -9.21
N GLN A 98 -8.56 1.01 -9.35
CA GLN A 98 -9.79 1.09 -10.14
C GLN A 98 -10.85 1.99 -9.49
N ASN A 99 -11.11 1.81 -8.19
CA ASN A 99 -12.22 2.49 -7.52
C ASN A 99 -11.91 3.95 -7.15
N TYR A 100 -10.66 4.26 -6.87
CA TYR A 100 -10.27 5.60 -6.39
C TYR A 100 -9.50 6.41 -7.43
N LEU A 101 -8.79 5.76 -8.35
CA LEU A 101 -8.02 6.45 -9.40
C LEU A 101 -8.64 6.28 -10.79
N GLY A 102 -9.63 5.41 -10.95
CA GLY A 102 -10.26 5.12 -12.24
C GLY A 102 -9.34 4.38 -13.23
N ALA A 103 -8.21 3.84 -12.76
CA ALA A 103 -7.23 3.15 -13.58
C ALA A 103 -7.47 1.63 -13.54
N THR A 104 -7.73 1.03 -14.69
CA THR A 104 -7.83 -0.42 -14.82
C THR A 104 -6.49 -0.96 -15.29
N LEU A 105 -5.72 -1.52 -14.35
CA LEU A 105 -4.42 -2.13 -14.59
C LEU A 105 -4.55 -3.66 -14.60
N ASN A 106 -3.71 -4.32 -15.37
CA ASN A 106 -3.71 -5.78 -15.51
C ASN A 106 -2.62 -6.40 -14.63
N PHE A 107 -2.85 -6.40 -13.30
CA PHE A 107 -1.92 -7.03 -12.37
C PHE A 107 -1.96 -8.56 -12.49
N LEU A 108 -0.78 -9.16 -12.61
CA LEU A 108 -0.62 -10.59 -12.56
C LEU A 108 -0.80 -11.10 -11.13
N ASP A 109 -1.23 -12.36 -11.01
CA ASP A 109 -1.34 -13.00 -9.71
C ASP A 109 0.07 -13.12 -9.08
N PRO A 110 0.28 -12.63 -7.86
CA PRO A 110 1.56 -12.71 -7.18
C PRO A 110 2.15 -14.13 -7.09
N ASP A 111 1.30 -15.14 -7.00
CA ASP A 111 1.75 -16.53 -6.93
C ASP A 111 2.37 -17.01 -8.26
N THR A 112 2.01 -16.36 -9.38
CA THR A 112 2.53 -16.71 -10.71
C THR A 112 3.81 -15.95 -11.08
N VAL A 113 4.12 -14.87 -10.38
CA VAL A 113 5.26 -13.99 -10.68
C VAL A 113 6.44 -14.17 -9.71
N GLY A 114 6.37 -15.17 -8.83
CA GLY A 114 7.42 -15.44 -7.84
C GLY A 114 8.82 -15.64 -8.43
N GLU A 115 8.92 -16.19 -9.63
CA GLU A 115 10.20 -16.37 -10.33
C GLU A 115 10.85 -15.07 -10.77
N ILE A 116 10.05 -14.01 -10.98
CA ILE A 116 10.54 -12.69 -11.43
C ILE A 116 11.50 -12.09 -10.41
N TYR A 117 11.29 -12.31 -9.13
CA TYR A 117 12.19 -11.81 -8.08
C TYR A 117 13.61 -12.33 -8.15
N MET A 118 13.79 -13.49 -8.76
CA MET A 118 15.10 -14.13 -8.90
C MET A 118 15.82 -13.69 -10.17
N THR A 119 15.15 -12.94 -11.04
CA THR A 119 15.78 -12.45 -12.28
C THR A 119 16.76 -11.33 -11.98
N GLN A 120 17.86 -11.29 -12.73
CA GLN A 120 18.86 -10.23 -12.58
C GLN A 120 18.25 -8.87 -12.92
N GLU A 121 17.34 -8.82 -13.89
CA GLU A 121 16.61 -7.63 -14.31
C GLU A 121 15.84 -7.00 -13.14
N TYR A 122 15.16 -7.83 -12.32
CA TYR A 122 14.43 -7.34 -11.16
C TYR A 122 15.37 -6.93 -10.01
N ILE A 123 16.43 -7.69 -9.79
CA ILE A 123 17.41 -7.41 -8.74
C ILE A 123 18.06 -6.05 -8.95
N ASP A 124 18.41 -5.72 -10.20
CA ASP A 124 19.09 -4.47 -10.56
C ASP A 124 18.17 -3.24 -10.57
N MET A 125 16.84 -3.44 -10.43
CA MET A 125 15.88 -2.34 -10.35
C MET A 125 15.98 -1.61 -9.02
N ASP A 126 15.74 -0.31 -9.06
CA ASP A 126 15.52 0.49 -7.86
C ASP A 126 14.18 0.15 -7.21
N THR A 127 14.07 0.41 -5.91
CA THR A 127 12.77 0.38 -5.24
C THR A 127 12.05 1.71 -5.44
N PHE A 128 10.74 1.67 -5.71
CA PHE A 128 9.93 2.89 -5.80
C PHE A 128 10.05 3.72 -4.50
N PRO A 129 10.29 5.04 -4.61
CA PRO A 129 10.14 5.91 -5.76
C PRO A 129 11.41 6.12 -6.63
N GLY A 130 12.38 5.24 -6.55
CA GLY A 130 13.59 5.33 -7.37
C GLY A 130 13.31 5.44 -8.87
N PRO A 131 14.25 5.97 -9.66
CA PRO A 131 14.03 6.24 -11.08
C PRO A 131 13.78 4.98 -11.92
N ASN A 132 14.45 3.86 -11.58
CA ASN A 132 14.35 2.58 -12.28
C ASN A 132 13.45 1.57 -11.56
N ALA A 133 12.41 2.05 -10.85
CA ALA A 133 11.47 1.21 -10.11
C ALA A 133 10.48 0.46 -11.00
N THR A 134 10.40 0.84 -12.28
CA THR A 134 9.53 0.22 -13.29
C THR A 134 10.32 -0.06 -14.56
N LYS A 135 10.09 -1.23 -15.18
CA LYS A 135 10.77 -1.64 -16.40
C LYS A 135 9.92 -2.66 -17.16
N VAL A 136 9.87 -2.55 -18.48
CA VAL A 136 9.25 -3.58 -19.32
C VAL A 136 10.29 -4.61 -19.71
N VAL A 137 10.03 -5.89 -19.41
CA VAL A 137 10.87 -7.03 -19.75
C VAL A 137 9.98 -8.10 -20.37
N ASP A 138 10.30 -8.54 -21.57
CA ASP A 138 9.57 -9.58 -22.33
C ASP A 138 8.03 -9.38 -22.39
N GLY A 139 7.60 -8.13 -22.49
CA GLY A 139 6.19 -7.77 -22.57
C GLY A 139 5.45 -7.74 -21.23
N ILE A 140 6.14 -7.86 -20.11
CA ILE A 140 5.62 -7.73 -18.76
C ILE A 140 6.23 -6.48 -18.14
N LEU A 141 5.41 -5.64 -17.54
CA LEU A 141 5.88 -4.49 -16.76
C LEU A 141 6.22 -4.91 -15.33
N TYR A 142 7.49 -4.86 -14.98
CA TYR A 142 7.95 -5.10 -13.61
C TYR A 142 7.81 -3.82 -12.80
N VAL A 143 7.28 -3.95 -11.58
CA VAL A 143 7.14 -2.85 -10.61
C VAL A 143 7.72 -3.31 -9.29
N LYS A 144 8.77 -2.62 -8.84
CA LYS A 144 9.45 -2.92 -7.59
C LYS A 144 9.07 -1.90 -6.52
N THR A 145 8.25 -2.32 -5.57
CA THR A 145 7.73 -1.44 -4.51
C THR A 145 8.44 -1.61 -3.17
N GLU A 146 9.18 -2.69 -3.01
CA GLU A 146 9.98 -2.97 -1.82
C GLU A 146 11.24 -3.76 -2.16
N ASN A 147 12.21 -3.76 -1.27
CA ASN A 147 13.34 -4.66 -1.36
C ASN A 147 12.91 -6.04 -0.84
N CYS A 148 12.48 -6.92 -1.73
CA CYS A 148 12.24 -8.29 -1.35
C CYS A 148 13.56 -8.98 -0.99
N GLY A 149 13.72 -9.27 0.29
CA GLY A 149 14.57 -10.29 0.83
C GLY A 149 16.01 -10.34 0.33
N ARG A 150 16.85 -9.47 0.84
CA ARG A 150 18.23 -9.77 1.19
C ARG A 150 18.52 -9.14 2.55
N ASP A 151 18.23 -9.87 3.58
CA ASP A 151 19.00 -9.82 4.80
C ASP A 151 20.00 -10.98 4.79
#